data_a2f4d882aed116cbd18498cf906f7b77
#
_entry.id   a2f4d882aed116cbd18498cf906f7b77
#
_cell.length_a   1.000
_cell.length_b   1.000
_cell.length_c   1.000
_cell.angle_alpha   90.00
_cell.angle_beta   90.00
_cell.angle_gamma   90.00
#
_symmetry.space_group_name_H-M   'P 1'
#
loop_
_entity.id
_entity.type
_entity.pdbx_description
1 polymer ?
#
loop_
_entity_poly.entity_id
_entity_poly.type
_entity_poly.pdbx_seq_one_letter_code
_entity_poly.pdbx_strand_id
1 'polypeptide(L)'
;EAKKYIQKLLALKLNDEAMYVLVRKVGSGVFFKLSADKRYHPEGAELATAALAAAHKQARDPKRIAQLVTELNNPSPSIRALAISDLKEAGYDAVIAMIAALADDNRAAEHDRIANALFLMGEIVIDPLIGCLGSDNPRLKKHAIEILGQLETPQATPYLIYPLFSEASPQSLTVAAAEALQQIVRAVPTESDAQRYLRRRVAQLYDGDLPQQASADGTITLWLWHPEKKLPVPIVHDAQDEALVVAA
;
A
#
# COMPACT_ATOMS: atom_id res chain seq x y z
N GLU A 1 -34.18 24.59 7.80
CA GLU A 1 -34.55 23.15 7.98
C GLU A 1 -33.33 22.25 8.15
N ALA A 2 -32.32 22.32 7.28
CA ALA A 2 -31.14 21.42 7.33
C ALA A 2 -30.42 21.45 8.69
N LYS A 3 -30.22 22.64 9.29
CA LYS A 3 -29.58 22.78 10.62
C LYS A 3 -30.36 22.02 11.71
N LYS A 4 -31.69 22.02 11.65
CA LYS A 4 -32.56 21.28 12.57
C LYS A 4 -32.36 19.74 12.45
N TYR A 5 -32.14 19.23 11.22
CA TYR A 5 -31.87 17.82 11.01
C TYR A 5 -30.47 17.42 11.51
N ILE A 6 -29.45 18.27 11.30
CA ILE A 6 -28.11 18.07 11.85
C ILE A 6 -28.13 17.96 13.36
N GLN A 7 -28.82 18.88 14.04
CA GLN A 7 -29.00 18.85 15.50
C GLN A 7 -29.72 17.57 15.97
N LYS A 8 -30.74 17.12 15.24
CA LYS A 8 -31.39 15.84 15.54
C LYS A 8 -30.46 14.65 15.41
N LEU A 9 -29.63 14.60 14.36
CA LEU A 9 -28.65 13.53 14.17
C LEU A 9 -27.62 13.51 15.30
N LEU A 10 -27.10 14.67 15.72
CA LEU A 10 -26.19 14.76 16.87
C LEU A 10 -26.86 14.31 18.17
N ALA A 11 -28.13 14.69 18.39
CA ALA A 11 -28.89 14.30 19.57
C ALA A 11 -29.11 12.76 19.67
N LEU A 12 -29.11 12.05 18.54
CA LEU A 12 -29.24 10.58 18.53
C LEU A 12 -28.00 9.85 19.08
N LYS A 13 -26.86 10.55 19.23
CA LYS A 13 -25.57 9.96 19.74
C LYS A 13 -25.27 8.61 19.10
N LEU A 14 -25.30 8.57 17.76
CA LEU A 14 -25.03 7.36 17.00
C LEU A 14 -23.65 6.80 17.36
N ASN A 15 -23.56 5.46 17.48
CA ASN A 15 -22.30 4.79 17.66
C ASN A 15 -21.47 4.79 16.36
N ASP A 16 -20.18 4.38 16.45
CA ASP A 16 -19.24 4.37 15.31
C ASP A 16 -19.79 3.57 14.12
N GLU A 17 -20.44 2.42 14.37
CA GLU A 17 -21.01 1.58 13.32
C GLU A 17 -22.15 2.27 12.57
N ALA A 18 -23.08 2.87 13.30
CA ALA A 18 -24.20 3.61 12.69
C ALA A 18 -23.71 4.85 11.93
N MET A 19 -22.69 5.55 12.44
CA MET A 19 -22.03 6.66 11.75
C MET A 19 -21.34 6.19 10.48
N TYR A 20 -20.63 5.06 10.52
CA TYR A 20 -20.01 4.46 9.34
C TYR A 20 -21.04 4.11 8.25
N VAL A 21 -22.15 3.46 8.63
CA VAL A 21 -23.25 3.16 7.70
C VAL A 21 -23.83 4.43 7.10
N LEU A 22 -23.95 5.49 7.89
CA LEU A 22 -24.43 6.80 7.42
C LEU A 22 -23.45 7.37 6.37
N VAL A 23 -22.13 7.37 6.64
CA VAL A 23 -21.09 7.83 5.69
C VAL A 23 -21.13 7.02 4.39
N ARG A 24 -21.29 5.71 4.47
CA ARG A 24 -21.39 4.86 3.28
C ARG A 24 -22.62 5.14 2.42
N LYS A 25 -23.75 5.43 3.04
CA LYS A 25 -24.99 5.74 2.31
C LYS A 25 -24.98 7.11 1.67
N VAL A 26 -24.40 8.09 2.33
CA VAL A 26 -24.45 9.51 1.92
C VAL A 26 -23.22 9.91 1.11
N GLY A 27 -22.08 9.24 1.34
CA GLY A 27 -20.79 9.55 0.76
C GLY A 27 -19.97 10.51 1.62
N SER A 28 -18.68 10.21 1.79
CA SER A 28 -17.74 11.04 2.58
C SER A 28 -17.65 12.49 2.09
N GLY A 29 -17.76 12.70 0.77
CA GLY A 29 -17.74 14.03 0.16
C GLY A 29 -18.82 14.98 0.68
N VAL A 30 -19.97 14.47 1.10
CA VAL A 30 -21.03 15.30 1.71
C VAL A 30 -20.60 15.80 3.08
N PHE A 31 -19.93 14.96 3.88
CA PHE A 31 -19.42 15.35 5.19
C PHE A 31 -18.26 16.33 5.09
N PHE A 32 -17.36 16.20 4.10
CA PHE A 32 -16.34 17.21 3.84
C PHE A 32 -16.94 18.57 3.48
N LYS A 33 -17.97 18.59 2.61
CA LYS A 33 -18.70 19.83 2.30
C LYS A 33 -19.40 20.40 3.52
N LEU A 34 -20.00 19.54 4.35
CA LEU A 34 -20.69 19.95 5.56
C LEU A 34 -19.74 20.57 6.59
N SER A 35 -18.52 20.03 6.74
CA SER A 35 -17.50 20.58 7.63
C SER A 35 -16.99 21.95 7.19
N ALA A 36 -16.92 22.19 5.87
CA ALA A 36 -16.43 23.44 5.30
C ALA A 36 -17.49 24.55 5.25
N ASP A 37 -18.79 24.21 5.26
CA ASP A 37 -19.89 25.17 5.07
C ASP A 37 -20.23 25.92 6.37
N LYS A 38 -19.78 27.17 6.44
CA LYS A 38 -20.01 28.07 7.60
C LYS A 38 -21.46 28.23 8.01
N ARG A 39 -22.42 28.00 7.10
CA ARG A 39 -23.87 28.13 7.40
C ARG A 39 -24.35 27.08 8.41
N TYR A 40 -23.64 25.96 8.52
CA TYR A 40 -23.98 24.85 9.42
C TYR A 40 -23.11 24.76 10.66
N HIS A 41 -22.15 25.68 10.82
CA HIS A 41 -21.30 25.71 12.01
C HIS A 41 -22.06 26.12 13.27
N PRO A 42 -21.67 25.60 14.46
CA PRO A 42 -20.64 24.56 14.66
C PRO A 42 -21.15 23.12 14.44
N GLU A 43 -22.47 22.89 14.46
CA GLU A 43 -23.07 21.55 14.52
C GLU A 43 -22.75 20.69 13.26
N GLY A 44 -22.68 21.35 12.10
CA GLY A 44 -22.30 20.66 10.85
C GLY A 44 -20.86 20.15 10.87
N ALA A 45 -19.94 20.94 11.41
CA ALA A 45 -18.53 20.53 11.55
C ALA A 45 -18.39 19.42 12.58
N GLU A 46 -19.12 19.48 13.70
CA GLU A 46 -19.12 18.43 14.73
C GLU A 46 -19.62 17.09 14.17
N LEU A 47 -20.77 17.09 13.50
CA LEU A 47 -21.33 15.90 12.89
C LEU A 47 -20.37 15.31 11.83
N ALA A 48 -19.80 16.15 10.97
CA ALA A 48 -18.88 15.71 9.94
C ALA A 48 -17.60 15.10 10.52
N THR A 49 -17.02 15.73 11.54
CA THR A 49 -15.84 15.22 12.23
C THR A 49 -16.12 13.87 12.88
N ALA A 50 -17.21 13.73 13.60
CA ALA A 50 -17.59 12.48 14.25
C ALA A 50 -17.85 11.36 13.21
N ALA A 51 -18.57 11.67 12.13
CA ALA A 51 -18.89 10.69 11.08
C ALA A 51 -17.64 10.23 10.31
N LEU A 52 -16.76 11.16 9.92
CA LEU A 52 -15.52 10.83 9.21
C LEU A 52 -14.54 10.08 10.12
N ALA A 53 -14.43 10.44 11.40
CA ALA A 53 -13.60 9.70 12.36
C ALA A 53 -14.10 8.26 12.57
N ALA A 54 -15.40 8.07 12.71
CA ALA A 54 -16.01 6.74 12.83
C ALA A 54 -15.79 5.91 11.56
N ALA A 55 -15.96 6.52 10.38
CA ALA A 55 -15.69 5.84 9.11
C ALA A 55 -14.23 5.41 8.97
N HIS A 56 -13.30 6.28 9.30
CA HIS A 56 -11.86 5.98 9.28
C HIS A 56 -11.50 4.86 10.26
N LYS A 57 -12.02 4.90 11.49
CA LYS A 57 -11.80 3.85 12.51
C LYS A 57 -12.35 2.49 12.05
N GLN A 58 -13.56 2.49 11.49
CA GLN A 58 -14.20 1.27 11.03
C GLN A 58 -13.54 0.69 9.77
N ALA A 59 -13.07 1.54 8.85
CA ALA A 59 -12.33 1.10 7.68
C ALA A 59 -11.05 0.35 8.07
N ARG A 60 -10.39 0.77 9.15
CA ARG A 60 -9.13 0.22 9.66
C ARG A 60 -9.28 -0.87 10.73
N ASP A 61 -10.49 -1.29 11.02
CA ASP A 61 -10.71 -2.38 11.98
C ASP A 61 -10.05 -3.68 11.47
N PRO A 62 -9.12 -4.29 12.25
CA PRO A 62 -8.39 -5.47 11.80
C PRO A 62 -9.28 -6.67 11.49
N LYS A 63 -10.38 -6.83 12.22
CA LYS A 63 -11.32 -7.94 11.99
C LYS A 63 -12.06 -7.77 10.67
N ARG A 64 -12.48 -6.52 10.40
CA ARG A 64 -13.10 -6.17 9.12
C ARG A 64 -12.14 -6.36 7.94
N ILE A 65 -10.90 -5.90 8.06
CA ILE A 65 -9.88 -6.09 7.05
C ILE A 65 -9.64 -7.58 6.79
N ALA A 66 -9.49 -8.41 7.83
CA ALA A 66 -9.32 -9.84 7.68
C ALA A 66 -10.51 -10.50 6.96
N GLN A 67 -11.74 -10.07 7.26
CA GLN A 67 -12.94 -10.54 6.54
C GLN A 67 -12.89 -10.13 5.07
N LEU A 68 -12.57 -8.88 4.76
CA LEU A 68 -12.48 -8.37 3.40
C LEU A 68 -11.40 -9.12 2.58
N VAL A 69 -10.25 -9.43 3.18
CA VAL A 69 -9.21 -10.26 2.56
C VAL A 69 -9.75 -11.66 2.24
N THR A 70 -10.58 -12.23 3.10
CA THR A 70 -11.25 -13.52 2.83
C THR A 70 -12.27 -13.38 1.69
N GLU A 71 -13.01 -12.28 1.63
CA GLU A 71 -14.00 -11.99 0.58
C GLU A 71 -13.38 -11.79 -0.81
N LEU A 72 -12.07 -11.55 -0.93
CA LEU A 72 -11.35 -11.59 -2.21
C LEU A 72 -11.46 -12.94 -2.91
N ASN A 73 -11.73 -14.02 -2.16
CA ASN A 73 -11.91 -15.37 -2.69
C ASN A 73 -13.37 -15.75 -2.92
N ASN A 74 -14.31 -14.83 -2.70
CA ASN A 74 -15.72 -15.08 -2.92
C ASN A 74 -15.99 -15.43 -4.39
N PRO A 75 -16.86 -16.44 -4.69
CA PRO A 75 -17.25 -16.79 -6.05
C PRO A 75 -17.86 -15.61 -6.84
N SER A 76 -18.61 -14.74 -6.16
CA SER A 76 -19.26 -13.57 -6.77
C SER A 76 -18.27 -12.47 -7.13
N PRO A 77 -18.15 -12.07 -8.41
CA PRO A 77 -17.31 -10.95 -8.83
C PRO A 77 -17.69 -9.61 -8.14
N SER A 78 -18.99 -9.41 -7.91
CA SER A 78 -19.48 -8.17 -7.28
C SER A 78 -19.03 -8.07 -5.82
N ILE A 79 -19.02 -9.17 -5.07
CA ILE A 79 -18.52 -9.20 -3.69
C ILE A 79 -17.01 -8.93 -3.67
N ARG A 80 -16.25 -9.55 -4.58
CA ARG A 80 -14.81 -9.28 -4.69
C ARG A 80 -14.52 -7.82 -5.02
N ALA A 81 -15.24 -7.23 -5.96
CA ALA A 81 -15.07 -5.82 -6.33
C ALA A 81 -15.38 -4.88 -5.15
N LEU A 82 -16.43 -5.19 -4.37
CA LEU A 82 -16.77 -4.43 -3.17
C LEU A 82 -15.68 -4.57 -2.10
N ALA A 83 -15.17 -5.78 -1.87
CA ALA A 83 -14.07 -6.03 -0.94
C ALA A 83 -12.82 -5.23 -1.31
N ILE A 84 -12.43 -5.20 -2.60
CA ILE A 84 -11.30 -4.39 -3.09
C ILE A 84 -11.55 -2.89 -2.83
N SER A 85 -12.77 -2.39 -3.09
CA SER A 85 -13.11 -1.01 -2.81
C SER A 85 -12.97 -0.65 -1.32
N ASP A 86 -13.45 -1.54 -0.45
CA ASP A 86 -13.38 -1.35 1.00
C ASP A 86 -11.94 -1.47 1.53
N LEU A 87 -11.13 -2.37 0.96
CA LEU A 87 -9.69 -2.48 1.28
C LEU A 87 -8.91 -1.23 0.86
N LYS A 88 -9.27 -0.58 -0.25
CA LYS A 88 -8.67 0.72 -0.64
C LYS A 88 -8.92 1.81 0.41
N GLU A 89 -10.11 1.84 1.03
CA GLU A 89 -10.42 2.79 2.10
C GLU A 89 -9.59 2.54 3.37
N ALA A 90 -9.22 1.29 3.65
CA ALA A 90 -8.38 0.91 4.79
C ALA A 90 -6.89 1.27 4.58
N GLY A 91 -6.47 1.53 3.33
CA GLY A 91 -5.13 2.00 3.02
C GLY A 91 -4.02 1.00 3.37
N TYR A 92 -2.95 1.48 4.00
CA TYR A 92 -1.79 0.64 4.35
C TYR A 92 -2.13 -0.53 5.27
N ASP A 93 -3.13 -0.40 6.17
CA ASP A 93 -3.53 -1.50 7.05
C ASP A 93 -4.03 -2.71 6.24
N ALA A 94 -4.76 -2.46 5.15
CA ALA A 94 -5.18 -3.50 4.21
C ALA A 94 -4.00 -4.08 3.41
N VAL A 95 -3.06 -3.23 2.96
CA VAL A 95 -1.86 -3.69 2.24
C VAL A 95 -1.07 -4.66 3.10
N ILE A 96 -0.80 -4.31 4.35
CA ILE A 96 -0.07 -5.16 5.29
C ILE A 96 -0.81 -6.47 5.57
N ALA A 97 -2.13 -6.43 5.74
CA ALA A 97 -2.93 -7.65 5.93
C ALA A 97 -2.90 -8.58 4.71
N MET A 98 -2.93 -8.03 3.50
CA MET A 98 -2.82 -8.80 2.25
C MET A 98 -1.41 -9.36 2.06
N ILE A 99 -0.36 -8.61 2.39
CA ILE A 99 1.03 -9.11 2.38
C ILE A 99 1.19 -10.26 3.39
N ALA A 100 0.63 -10.14 4.61
CA ALA A 100 0.62 -11.22 5.59
C ALA A 100 -0.06 -12.49 5.04
N ALA A 101 -1.15 -12.32 4.30
CA ALA A 101 -1.86 -13.43 3.67
C ALA A 101 -1.05 -14.07 2.52
N LEU A 102 -0.30 -13.29 1.73
CA LEU A 102 0.64 -13.80 0.71
C LEU A 102 1.85 -14.53 1.32
N ALA A 103 2.23 -14.18 2.55
CA ALA A 103 3.33 -14.84 3.26
C ALA A 103 2.90 -16.16 3.91
N ASP A 104 1.60 -16.43 4.03
CA ASP A 104 1.04 -17.64 4.64
C ASP A 104 0.86 -18.74 3.58
N ASP A 105 1.71 -19.76 3.64
CA ASP A 105 1.66 -20.91 2.72
C ASP A 105 0.35 -21.70 2.82
N ASN A 106 -0.35 -21.68 3.96
CA ASN A 106 -1.64 -22.33 4.10
C ASN A 106 -2.73 -21.66 3.25
N ARG A 107 -2.49 -20.43 2.79
CA ARG A 107 -3.39 -19.65 1.94
C ARG A 107 -2.96 -19.63 0.47
N ALA A 108 -2.06 -20.51 0.05
CA ALA A 108 -1.50 -20.52 -1.30
C ALA A 108 -2.56 -20.51 -2.43
N ALA A 109 -3.71 -21.17 -2.21
CA ALA A 109 -4.83 -21.17 -3.18
C ALA A 109 -5.49 -19.78 -3.37
N GLU A 110 -5.23 -18.85 -2.47
CA GLU A 110 -5.79 -17.50 -2.48
C GLU A 110 -4.82 -16.46 -3.07
N HIS A 111 -3.53 -16.81 -3.18
CA HIS A 111 -2.46 -15.85 -3.49
C HIS A 111 -2.70 -15.08 -4.79
N ASP A 112 -3.15 -15.72 -5.87
CA ASP A 112 -3.39 -15.04 -7.16
C ASP A 112 -4.44 -13.93 -7.04
N ARG A 113 -5.48 -14.16 -6.26
CA ARG A 113 -6.55 -13.17 -6.05
C ARG A 113 -6.11 -12.04 -5.14
N ILE A 114 -5.32 -12.35 -4.12
CA ILE A 114 -4.73 -11.34 -3.23
C ILE A 114 -3.71 -10.50 -4.00
N ALA A 115 -2.85 -11.11 -4.81
CA ALA A 115 -1.89 -10.41 -5.65
C ALA A 115 -2.60 -9.46 -6.65
N ASN A 116 -3.67 -9.93 -7.30
CA ASN A 116 -4.49 -9.09 -8.16
C ASN A 116 -5.17 -7.94 -7.40
N ALA A 117 -5.63 -8.16 -6.17
CA ALA A 117 -6.20 -7.11 -5.35
C ALA A 117 -5.15 -6.04 -4.97
N LEU A 118 -3.93 -6.46 -4.60
CA LEU A 118 -2.80 -5.55 -4.36
C LEU A 118 -2.49 -4.73 -5.62
N PHE A 119 -2.37 -5.38 -6.79
CA PHE A 119 -2.19 -4.66 -8.05
C PHE A 119 -3.26 -3.58 -8.27
N LEU A 120 -4.53 -3.91 -8.04
CA LEU A 120 -5.65 -2.98 -8.19
C LEU A 120 -5.66 -1.84 -7.14
N MET A 121 -4.91 -1.95 -6.05
CA MET A 121 -4.73 -0.84 -5.10
C MET A 121 -3.82 0.27 -5.64
N GLY A 122 -2.99 -0.01 -6.63
CA GLY A 122 -2.14 0.99 -7.30
C GLY A 122 -0.93 1.40 -6.47
N GLU A 123 -0.56 2.68 -6.54
CA GLU A 123 0.72 3.20 -6.01
C GLU A 123 0.96 2.93 -4.53
N ILE A 124 -0.08 2.85 -3.71
CA ILE A 124 0.06 2.66 -2.26
C ILE A 124 0.78 1.36 -1.87
N VAL A 125 0.81 0.35 -2.75
CA VAL A 125 1.46 -0.93 -2.46
C VAL A 125 2.95 -0.96 -2.81
N ILE A 126 3.46 0.03 -3.56
CA ILE A 126 4.81 0.00 -4.12
C ILE A 126 5.86 -0.12 -3.03
N ASP A 127 5.90 0.83 -2.10
CA ASP A 127 6.91 0.86 -1.05
C ASP A 127 6.83 -0.35 -0.11
N PRO A 128 5.64 -0.79 0.38
CA PRO A 128 5.51 -2.04 1.12
C PRO A 128 6.01 -3.28 0.35
N LEU A 129 5.76 -3.36 -0.96
CA LEU A 129 6.23 -4.49 -1.78
C LEU A 129 7.74 -4.44 -2.01
N ILE A 130 8.35 -3.27 -2.16
CA ILE A 130 9.81 -3.11 -2.15
C ILE A 130 10.37 -3.66 -0.82
N GLY A 131 9.77 -3.31 0.31
CA GLY A 131 10.14 -3.86 1.62
C GLY A 131 10.05 -5.39 1.70
N CYS A 132 9.12 -6.02 0.97
CA CYS A 132 9.00 -7.48 0.92
C CYS A 132 10.18 -8.18 0.23
N LEU A 133 10.97 -7.46 -0.58
CA LEU A 133 12.15 -8.03 -1.24
C LEU A 133 13.25 -8.40 -0.23
N GLY A 134 13.23 -7.83 0.98
CA GLY A 134 14.08 -8.24 2.10
C GLY A 134 13.63 -9.49 2.85
N SER A 135 12.49 -10.10 2.48
CA SER A 135 11.95 -11.30 3.14
C SER A 135 12.79 -12.54 2.86
N ASP A 136 12.80 -13.49 3.78
CA ASP A 136 13.36 -14.83 3.55
C ASP A 136 12.41 -15.77 2.80
N ASN A 137 11.14 -15.37 2.59
CA ASN A 137 10.15 -16.16 1.87
C ASN A 137 10.24 -15.92 0.36
N PRO A 138 10.77 -16.89 -0.45
CA PRO A 138 10.96 -16.69 -1.89
C PRO A 138 9.64 -16.57 -2.65
N ARG A 139 8.55 -17.15 -2.14
CA ARG A 139 7.22 -17.04 -2.75
C ARG A 139 6.67 -15.62 -2.60
N LEU A 140 6.78 -15.04 -1.41
CA LEU A 140 6.39 -13.65 -1.17
C LEU A 140 7.22 -12.69 -2.03
N LYS A 141 8.56 -12.88 -2.09
CA LYS A 141 9.42 -12.09 -2.99
C LYS A 141 8.94 -12.15 -4.44
N LYS A 142 8.63 -13.36 -4.93
CA LYS A 142 8.16 -13.56 -6.30
C LYS A 142 6.88 -12.76 -6.57
N HIS A 143 5.87 -12.86 -5.71
CA HIS A 143 4.65 -12.07 -5.86
C HIS A 143 4.91 -10.57 -5.82
N ALA A 144 5.78 -10.11 -4.91
CA ALA A 144 6.15 -8.70 -4.83
C ALA A 144 6.79 -8.21 -6.14
N ILE A 145 7.74 -8.97 -6.70
CA ILE A 145 8.40 -8.67 -7.97
C ILE A 145 7.39 -8.60 -9.13
N GLU A 146 6.50 -9.61 -9.22
CA GLU A 146 5.47 -9.69 -10.26
C GLU A 146 4.52 -8.49 -10.21
N ILE A 147 4.04 -8.12 -9.02
CA ILE A 147 3.13 -6.98 -8.85
C ILE A 147 3.85 -5.67 -9.18
N LEU A 148 5.10 -5.47 -8.73
CA LEU A 148 5.89 -4.28 -9.03
C LEU A 148 6.14 -4.15 -10.55
N GLY A 149 6.40 -5.28 -11.24
CA GLY A 149 6.51 -5.33 -12.69
C GLY A 149 5.22 -4.89 -13.39
N GLN A 150 4.06 -5.46 -12.98
CA GLN A 150 2.75 -5.12 -13.53
C GLN A 150 2.37 -3.65 -13.31
N LEU A 151 2.79 -3.05 -12.18
CA LEU A 151 2.60 -1.63 -11.90
C LEU A 151 3.52 -0.73 -12.73
N GLU A 152 4.47 -1.31 -13.46
CA GLU A 152 5.44 -0.61 -14.30
C GLU A 152 6.16 0.54 -13.55
N THR A 153 6.45 0.36 -12.25
CA THR A 153 6.99 1.42 -11.40
C THR A 153 8.51 1.52 -11.51
N PRO A 154 9.08 2.66 -11.97
CA PRO A 154 10.52 2.85 -12.06
C PRO A 154 11.24 2.82 -10.70
N GLN A 155 10.54 3.12 -9.61
CA GLN A 155 11.08 3.09 -8.24
C GLN A 155 11.58 1.71 -7.84
N ALA A 156 10.97 0.62 -8.36
CA ALA A 156 11.39 -0.74 -8.06
C ALA A 156 12.68 -1.16 -8.78
N THR A 157 13.09 -0.46 -9.85
CA THR A 157 14.22 -0.87 -10.70
C THR A 157 15.50 -1.21 -9.91
N PRO A 158 16.01 -0.36 -8.98
CA PRO A 158 17.25 -0.66 -8.26
C PRO A 158 17.15 -1.93 -7.41
N TYR A 159 15.99 -2.20 -6.83
CA TYR A 159 15.75 -3.34 -5.95
C TYR A 159 15.51 -4.66 -6.70
N LEU A 160 15.21 -4.61 -8.00
CA LEU A 160 15.03 -5.79 -8.86
C LEU A 160 16.33 -6.27 -9.51
N ILE A 161 17.41 -5.49 -9.43
CA ILE A 161 18.72 -5.83 -9.98
C ILE A 161 19.35 -6.97 -9.18
N TYR A 162 19.29 -6.94 -7.85
CA TYR A 162 19.85 -7.99 -7.01
C TYR A 162 19.25 -9.38 -7.31
N PRO A 163 17.93 -9.59 -7.28
CA PRO A 163 17.36 -10.89 -7.61
C PRO A 163 17.62 -11.33 -9.05
N LEU A 164 17.92 -10.43 -9.98
CA LEU A 164 18.25 -10.76 -11.36
C LEU A 164 19.66 -11.37 -11.48
N PHE A 165 20.65 -10.81 -10.77
CA PHE A 165 22.07 -11.16 -10.98
C PHE A 165 22.70 -11.94 -9.82
N SER A 166 22.05 -12.07 -8.68
CA SER A 166 22.60 -12.80 -7.55
C SER A 166 22.60 -14.30 -7.80
N GLU A 167 23.77 -14.96 -7.68
CA GLU A 167 23.90 -16.41 -7.73
C GLU A 167 23.13 -17.11 -6.59
N ALA A 168 22.87 -16.41 -5.48
CA ALA A 168 22.08 -16.90 -4.37
C ALA A 168 20.57 -16.86 -4.62
N SER A 169 20.12 -16.19 -5.69
CA SER A 169 18.70 -16.08 -6.01
C SER A 169 18.18 -17.37 -6.62
N PRO A 170 17.05 -17.91 -6.14
CA PRO A 170 16.35 -18.99 -6.83
C PRO A 170 16.01 -18.60 -8.27
N GLN A 171 16.11 -19.52 -9.21
CA GLN A 171 15.81 -19.29 -10.63
C GLN A 171 14.43 -18.64 -10.84
N SER A 172 13.44 -19.00 -10.03
CA SER A 172 12.09 -18.40 -10.11
C SER A 172 12.07 -16.90 -9.83
N LEU A 173 12.95 -16.39 -8.95
CA LEU A 173 13.08 -14.97 -8.68
C LEU A 173 13.86 -14.25 -9.79
N THR A 174 14.90 -14.88 -10.33
CA THR A 174 15.67 -14.35 -11.47
C THR A 174 14.77 -14.15 -12.69
N VAL A 175 13.93 -15.14 -13.01
CA VAL A 175 12.96 -15.04 -14.11
C VAL A 175 11.94 -13.93 -13.85
N ALA A 176 11.33 -13.89 -12.66
CA ALA A 176 10.36 -12.87 -12.30
C ALA A 176 10.97 -11.45 -12.35
N ALA A 177 12.22 -11.28 -11.88
CA ALA A 177 12.93 -10.01 -11.94
C ALA A 177 13.23 -9.56 -13.37
N ALA A 178 13.64 -10.51 -14.25
CA ALA A 178 13.85 -10.21 -15.67
C ALA A 178 12.55 -9.75 -16.34
N GLU A 179 11.44 -10.44 -16.11
CA GLU A 179 10.13 -10.10 -16.65
C GLU A 179 9.64 -8.73 -16.12
N ALA A 180 9.79 -8.48 -14.82
CA ALA A 180 9.42 -7.21 -14.22
C ALA A 180 10.26 -6.05 -14.80
N LEU A 181 11.58 -6.20 -14.92
CA LEU A 181 12.44 -5.19 -15.53
C LEU A 181 12.11 -4.97 -17.02
N GLN A 182 11.79 -6.05 -17.76
CA GLN A 182 11.29 -5.92 -19.12
C GLN A 182 10.01 -5.09 -19.22
N GLN A 183 9.12 -5.21 -18.23
CA GLN A 183 7.89 -4.39 -18.17
C GLN A 183 8.20 -2.94 -17.79
N ILE A 184 9.06 -2.70 -16.79
CA ILE A 184 9.35 -1.37 -16.24
C ILE A 184 10.22 -0.54 -17.20
N VAL A 185 11.37 -1.10 -17.62
CA VAL A 185 12.38 -0.36 -18.40
C VAL A 185 12.44 -0.78 -19.88
N ARG A 186 11.52 -1.66 -20.30
CA ARG A 186 11.38 -2.16 -21.67
C ARG A 186 12.59 -2.97 -22.17
N ALA A 187 13.46 -3.37 -21.26
CA ALA A 187 14.63 -4.20 -21.57
C ALA A 187 15.05 -4.98 -20.33
N VAL A 188 15.65 -6.16 -20.54
CA VAL A 188 16.39 -6.84 -19.47
C VAL A 188 17.81 -6.28 -19.50
N PRO A 189 18.28 -5.59 -18.43
CA PRO A 189 19.62 -4.98 -18.44
C PRO A 189 20.69 -6.07 -18.45
N THR A 190 21.84 -5.77 -19.05
CA THR A 190 23.04 -6.56 -18.83
C THR A 190 23.63 -6.25 -17.44
N GLU A 191 24.50 -7.12 -16.92
CA GLU A 191 25.19 -6.88 -15.66
C GLU A 191 25.95 -5.53 -15.66
N SER A 192 26.61 -5.21 -16.76
CA SER A 192 27.33 -3.93 -16.95
C SER A 192 26.39 -2.73 -16.91
N ASP A 193 25.19 -2.83 -17.50
CA ASP A 193 24.18 -1.77 -17.45
C ASP A 193 23.62 -1.59 -16.05
N ALA A 194 23.35 -2.70 -15.36
CA ALA A 194 22.88 -2.73 -14.00
C ALA A 194 23.88 -2.07 -13.02
N GLN A 195 25.16 -2.45 -13.10
CA GLN A 195 26.23 -1.83 -12.30
C GLN A 195 26.35 -0.33 -12.56
N ARG A 196 26.27 0.09 -13.81
CA ARG A 196 26.32 1.52 -14.19
C ARG A 196 25.12 2.27 -13.63
N TYR A 197 23.95 1.68 -13.72
CA TYR A 197 22.71 2.24 -13.18
C TYR A 197 22.78 2.43 -11.66
N LEU A 198 23.16 1.39 -10.91
CA LEU A 198 23.25 1.44 -9.44
C LEU A 198 24.29 2.46 -8.99
N ARG A 199 25.49 2.48 -9.60
CA ARG A 199 26.53 3.48 -9.27
C ARG A 199 26.03 4.90 -9.47
N ARG A 200 25.30 5.17 -10.57
CA ARG A 200 24.71 6.49 -10.84
C ARG A 200 23.65 6.83 -9.79
N ARG A 201 22.78 5.88 -9.46
CA ARG A 201 21.70 6.11 -8.47
C ARG A 201 22.26 6.42 -7.10
N VAL A 202 23.24 5.65 -6.64
CA VAL A 202 23.94 5.89 -5.37
C VAL A 202 24.61 7.26 -5.36
N ALA A 203 25.34 7.63 -6.43
CA ALA A 203 25.96 8.96 -6.53
C ALA A 203 24.92 10.09 -6.45
N GLN A 204 23.81 9.98 -7.18
CA GLN A 204 22.71 10.95 -7.14
C GLN A 204 22.17 11.17 -5.73
N LEU A 205 21.95 10.07 -4.96
CA LEU A 205 21.46 10.14 -3.59
C LEU A 205 22.48 10.82 -2.66
N TYR A 206 23.78 10.55 -2.83
CA TYR A 206 24.85 11.23 -2.06
C TYR A 206 25.00 12.71 -2.43
N ASP A 207 24.77 13.07 -3.69
CA ASP A 207 24.83 14.45 -4.17
C ASP A 207 23.59 15.28 -3.79
N GLY A 208 22.62 14.66 -3.08
CA GLY A 208 21.40 15.31 -2.61
C GLY A 208 20.28 15.39 -3.67
N ASP A 209 20.37 14.61 -4.75
CA ASP A 209 19.26 14.41 -5.68
C ASP A 209 18.23 13.46 -5.05
N LEU A 210 17.46 14.05 -4.12
CA LEU A 210 16.53 13.31 -3.28
C LEU A 210 15.35 12.74 -4.10
N PRO A 211 14.81 11.59 -3.69
CA PRO A 211 13.58 11.07 -4.27
C PRO A 211 12.44 12.09 -4.17
N GLN A 212 11.52 12.05 -5.13
CA GLN A 212 10.33 12.94 -5.11
C GLN A 212 9.47 12.77 -3.84
N GLN A 213 9.61 11.65 -3.14
CA GLN A 213 8.91 11.34 -1.89
C GLN A 213 9.61 11.92 -0.65
N ALA A 214 10.78 12.52 -0.79
CA ALA A 214 11.47 13.12 0.35
C ALA A 214 10.65 14.30 0.92
N SER A 215 10.53 14.33 2.24
CA SER A 215 9.93 15.45 2.96
C SER A 215 10.80 16.70 2.88
N ALA A 216 10.24 17.87 3.19
CA ALA A 216 10.95 19.15 3.15
C ALA A 216 12.17 19.22 4.10
N ASP A 217 12.20 18.36 5.13
CA ASP A 217 13.31 18.20 6.08
C ASP A 217 14.39 17.20 5.61
N GLY A 218 14.26 16.66 4.39
CA GLY A 218 15.21 15.71 3.82
C GLY A 218 15.00 14.26 4.28
N THR A 219 13.92 13.96 5.00
CA THR A 219 13.60 12.59 5.40
C THR A 219 12.74 11.86 4.36
N ILE A 220 12.87 10.53 4.33
CA ILE A 220 12.00 9.63 3.56
C ILE A 220 11.48 8.51 4.45
N THR A 221 10.35 7.93 4.06
CA THR A 221 9.85 6.71 4.70
C THR A 221 10.26 5.52 3.84
N LEU A 222 11.18 4.70 4.34
CA LEU A 222 11.56 3.44 3.73
C LEU A 222 10.74 2.31 4.36
N TRP A 223 10.24 1.41 3.54
CA TRP A 223 9.60 0.19 4.01
C TRP A 223 10.63 -0.93 4.00
N LEU A 224 10.98 -1.42 5.20
CA LEU A 224 11.98 -2.46 5.39
C LEU A 224 11.33 -3.71 5.98
N TRP A 225 11.84 -4.88 5.57
CA TRP A 225 11.39 -6.16 6.12
C TRP A 225 11.77 -6.29 7.59
N HIS A 226 10.79 -6.56 8.45
CA HIS A 226 11.00 -6.81 9.87
C HIS A 226 10.97 -8.33 10.11
N PRO A 227 12.12 -8.98 10.44
CA PRO A 227 12.21 -10.45 10.52
C PRO A 227 11.28 -11.07 11.54
N GLU A 228 11.16 -10.47 12.73
CA GLU A 228 10.31 -11.00 13.80
C GLU A 228 8.81 -10.84 13.51
N LYS A 229 8.40 -9.72 12.93
CA LYS A 229 7.00 -9.47 12.53
C LYS A 229 6.63 -10.20 11.24
N LYS A 230 7.63 -10.60 10.45
CA LYS A 230 7.47 -11.16 9.10
C LYS A 230 6.60 -10.28 8.18
N LEU A 231 6.80 -8.98 8.27
CA LEU A 231 6.07 -7.95 7.53
C LEU A 231 7.00 -6.78 7.20
N PRO A 232 6.74 -6.04 6.11
CA PRO A 232 7.39 -4.77 5.87
C PRO A 232 6.86 -3.73 6.85
N VAL A 233 7.75 -2.90 7.38
CA VAL A 233 7.40 -1.81 8.31
C VAL A 233 7.96 -0.49 7.80
N PRO A 234 7.21 0.61 7.92
CA PRO A 234 7.70 1.94 7.55
C PRO A 234 8.68 2.45 8.62
N ILE A 235 9.84 2.92 8.18
CA ILE A 235 10.87 3.52 9.04
C ILE A 235 11.27 4.84 8.40
N VAL A 236 11.28 5.91 9.20
CA VAL A 236 11.74 7.22 8.74
C VAL A 236 13.26 7.27 8.80
N HIS A 237 13.88 7.60 7.69
CA HIS A 237 15.33 7.73 7.51
C HIS A 237 15.69 9.06 6.87
N ASP A 238 16.95 9.47 6.98
CA ASP A 238 17.49 10.48 6.10
C ASP A 238 17.48 9.94 4.67
N ALA A 239 17.15 10.80 3.70
CA ALA A 239 17.02 10.36 2.30
C ALA A 239 18.34 9.80 1.73
N GLN A 240 19.50 10.18 2.31
CA GLN A 240 20.79 9.61 1.94
C GLN A 240 20.94 8.13 2.35
N ASP A 241 20.20 7.67 3.35
CA ASP A 241 20.24 6.27 3.80
C ASP A 241 19.62 5.32 2.75
N GLU A 242 18.77 5.82 1.84
CA GLU A 242 18.30 5.01 0.68
C GLU A 242 19.49 4.52 -0.16
N ALA A 243 20.59 5.30 -0.23
CA ALA A 243 21.79 4.91 -0.94
C ALA A 243 22.40 3.61 -0.37
N LEU A 244 22.34 3.41 0.95
CA LEU A 244 22.82 2.21 1.61
C LEU A 244 21.94 1.00 1.28
N VAL A 245 20.63 1.19 1.22
CA VAL A 245 19.67 0.12 0.87
C VAL A 245 19.81 -0.28 -0.59
N VAL A 246 20.06 0.69 -1.49
CA VAL A 246 20.27 0.41 -2.92
C VAL A 246 21.63 -0.21 -3.19
N ALA A 247 22.65 0.10 -2.36
CA ALA A 247 24.01 -0.41 -2.52
C ALA A 247 24.22 -1.83 -1.93
N ALA A 248 23.37 -2.25 -0.99
CA ALA A 248 23.40 -3.57 -0.35
C ALA A 248 22.78 -4.66 -1.22
#